data_f7597cb06ad9a90c413c7655b6a53921
#
_entry.id   f7597cb06ad9a90c413c7655b6a53921
#
_cell.length_a   1.000
_cell.length_b   1.000
_cell.length_c   1.000
_cell.angle_alpha   90.00
_cell.angle_beta   90.00
_cell.angle_gamma   90.00
#
_symmetry.space_group_name_H-M   'P 1'
#
loop_
_entity.id
_entity.type
_entity.pdbx_description
1 polymer ?
#
loop_
_entity_poly.entity_id
_entity_poly.type
_entity_poly.pdbx_seq_one_letter_code
_entity_poly.pdbx_strand_id
1 'polypeptide(L)'
;KDFLENELFHHLKKNGYECFEFSIESENIHKDILEIFKDKSIQAEKEFSFRVNEIPKNNLGIPKEYQLKKVDDIFWNMLTEGKFENEDFLKVRLLESWYSFEEFKNKSIAYCIILDNRIVAVMVGTACFKNVIAIDIETEEKHRRKGLAYAMAIEFINDCLKNELIPQWDCVDSNPNSYN
;
A
#
# COMPACT_ATOMS: atom_id res chain seq x y z
N LYS A 1 13.99 21.34 -10.34
CA LYS A 1 13.05 22.29 -10.93
C LYS A 1 12.73 21.89 -12.38
N ASP A 2 13.74 21.75 -13.24
CA ASP A 2 13.55 21.42 -14.67
C ASP A 2 12.74 20.15 -14.91
N PHE A 3 13.01 19.07 -14.15
CA PHE A 3 12.21 17.84 -14.20
C PHE A 3 10.74 18.09 -13.85
N LEU A 4 10.47 18.85 -12.78
CA LEU A 4 9.11 19.14 -12.35
C LEU A 4 8.34 19.94 -13.41
N GLU A 5 8.97 20.98 -13.97
CA GLU A 5 8.31 21.88 -14.93
C GLU A 5 8.16 21.24 -16.32
N ASN A 6 9.20 20.59 -16.83
CA ASN A 6 9.26 20.13 -18.22
C ASN A 6 8.73 18.70 -18.40
N GLU A 7 8.82 17.86 -17.38
CA GLU A 7 8.39 16.45 -17.46
C GLU A 7 7.13 16.20 -16.65
N LEU A 8 7.18 16.37 -15.31
CA LEU A 8 6.07 16.02 -14.44
C LEU A 8 4.81 16.85 -14.72
N PHE A 9 4.90 18.18 -14.69
CA PHE A 9 3.72 19.03 -14.93
C PHE A 9 3.18 18.89 -16.35
N HIS A 10 4.06 18.68 -17.33
CA HIS A 10 3.62 18.39 -18.69
C HIS A 10 2.85 17.07 -18.76
N HIS A 11 3.35 16.03 -18.11
CA HIS A 11 2.69 14.72 -18.05
C HIS A 11 1.32 14.80 -17.34
N LEU A 12 1.25 15.47 -16.19
CA LEU A 12 0.00 15.65 -15.45
C LEU A 12 -1.05 16.36 -16.30
N LYS A 13 -0.67 17.51 -16.90
CA LYS A 13 -1.57 18.29 -17.74
C LYS A 13 -2.05 17.51 -18.97
N LYS A 14 -1.15 16.77 -19.63
CA LYS A 14 -1.50 15.93 -20.78
C LYS A 14 -2.51 14.86 -20.45
N ASN A 15 -2.48 14.31 -19.23
CA ASN A 15 -3.37 13.25 -18.77
C ASN A 15 -4.58 13.77 -17.97
N GLY A 16 -4.77 15.10 -17.89
CA GLY A 16 -5.92 15.69 -17.21
C GLY A 16 -5.87 15.66 -15.68
N TYR A 17 -4.69 15.41 -15.08
CA TYR A 17 -4.50 15.48 -13.65
C TYR A 17 -4.37 16.92 -13.17
N GLU A 18 -5.09 17.30 -12.14
CA GLU A 18 -5.09 18.64 -11.55
C GLU A 18 -4.15 18.77 -10.34
N CYS A 19 -3.81 17.65 -9.70
CA CYS A 19 -2.94 17.57 -8.54
C CYS A 19 -2.07 16.31 -8.55
N PHE A 20 -1.08 16.27 -7.70
CA PHE A 20 -0.30 15.08 -7.35
C PHE A 20 0.18 15.18 -5.91
N GLU A 21 0.49 14.05 -5.33
CA GLU A 21 1.03 13.92 -3.98
C GLU A 21 2.48 13.47 -4.02
N PHE A 22 3.24 13.88 -3.01
CA PHE A 22 4.60 13.40 -2.79
C PHE A 22 4.99 13.57 -1.33
N SER A 23 5.81 12.65 -0.82
CA SER A 23 6.34 12.72 0.54
C SER A 23 7.75 13.27 0.57
N ILE A 24 8.10 13.96 1.65
CA ILE A 24 9.43 14.52 1.89
C ILE A 24 9.97 13.92 3.19
N GLU A 25 11.02 13.12 3.10
CA GLU A 25 11.67 12.51 4.28
C GLU A 25 12.62 13.47 5.03
N SER A 26 12.88 14.67 4.51
CA SER A 26 13.85 15.61 5.08
C SER A 26 13.28 17.02 5.24
N GLU A 27 13.28 17.53 6.46
CA GLU A 27 12.89 18.91 6.75
C GLU A 27 13.75 19.95 6.02
N ASN A 28 14.98 19.60 5.68
CA ASN A 28 15.88 20.52 4.95
C ASN A 28 15.39 20.82 3.52
N ILE A 29 14.68 19.88 2.92
CA ILE A 29 14.13 20.02 1.56
C ILE A 29 12.82 20.84 1.57
N HIS A 30 12.16 20.95 2.72
CA HIS A 30 10.86 21.61 2.82
C HIS A 30 10.88 23.07 2.30
N LYS A 31 11.92 23.83 2.61
CA LYS A 31 12.07 25.21 2.13
C LYS A 31 12.25 25.29 0.61
N ASP A 32 13.02 24.36 0.07
CA ASP A 32 13.24 24.28 -1.38
C ASP A 32 11.96 23.92 -2.11
N ILE A 33 11.15 23.03 -1.54
CA ILE A 33 9.84 22.66 -2.08
C ILE A 33 8.89 23.85 -2.07
N LEU A 34 8.79 24.59 -0.96
CA LEU A 34 7.96 25.78 -0.88
C LEU A 34 8.37 26.86 -1.91
N GLU A 35 9.67 27.04 -2.17
CA GLU A 35 10.15 27.96 -3.19
C GLU A 35 9.84 27.46 -4.61
N ILE A 36 9.99 26.16 -4.88
CA ILE A 36 9.69 25.56 -6.19
C ILE A 36 8.20 25.71 -6.52
N PHE A 37 7.33 25.51 -5.54
CA PHE A 37 5.88 25.52 -5.71
C PHE A 37 5.19 26.81 -5.24
N LYS A 38 5.93 27.91 -5.07
CA LYS A 38 5.39 29.17 -4.55
C LYS A 38 4.16 29.71 -5.28
N ASP A 39 4.03 29.38 -6.58
CA ASP A 39 2.90 29.78 -7.44
C ASP A 39 1.80 28.71 -7.51
N LYS A 40 1.85 27.68 -6.65
CA LYS A 40 0.90 26.59 -6.60
C LYS A 40 0.17 26.55 -5.25
N SER A 41 -1.01 25.96 -5.24
CA SER A 41 -1.69 25.64 -3.99
C SER A 41 -1.06 24.38 -3.39
N ILE A 42 -0.50 24.48 -2.19
CA ILE A 42 0.12 23.38 -1.45
C ILE A 42 -0.74 23.09 -0.24
N GLN A 43 -1.12 21.81 -0.09
CA GLN A 43 -1.63 21.27 1.16
C GLN A 43 -0.55 20.36 1.72
N ALA A 44 -0.13 20.61 2.96
CA ALA A 44 0.88 19.83 3.63
C ALA A 44 0.29 19.16 4.87
N GLU A 45 0.60 17.89 5.05
CA GLU A 45 0.23 17.11 6.20
C GLU A 45 1.45 16.38 6.74
N LYS A 46 1.50 16.18 8.05
CA LYS A 46 2.55 15.41 8.67
C LYS A 46 2.27 13.92 8.47
N GLU A 47 3.27 13.21 8.03
CA GLU A 47 3.24 11.78 7.84
C GLU A 47 4.23 11.08 8.78
N PHE A 48 3.86 9.91 9.26
CA PHE A 48 4.72 9.01 10.04
C PHE A 48 5.06 7.80 9.20
N SER A 49 6.36 7.53 9.08
CA SER A 49 6.88 6.34 8.39
C SER A 49 7.41 5.33 9.42
N PHE A 50 6.87 4.14 9.40
CA PHE A 50 7.29 3.02 10.26
C PHE A 50 7.94 1.94 9.42
N ARG A 51 9.11 1.49 9.83
CA ARG A 51 9.83 0.36 9.22
C ARG A 51 10.03 -0.75 10.22
N VAL A 52 9.92 -1.98 9.77
CA VAL A 52 10.10 -3.15 10.61
C VAL A 52 11.22 -4.02 10.03
N ASN A 53 12.15 -4.46 10.88
CA ASN A 53 13.27 -5.33 10.54
C ASN A 53 13.24 -6.67 11.31
N GLU A 54 12.22 -6.91 12.10
CA GLU A 54 12.01 -8.16 12.84
C GLU A 54 10.53 -8.54 12.90
N ILE A 55 10.23 -9.83 12.99
CA ILE A 55 8.85 -10.32 13.09
C ILE A 55 8.33 -10.02 14.49
N PRO A 56 7.16 -9.37 14.62
CA PRO A 56 6.51 -9.19 15.91
C PRO A 56 6.22 -10.54 16.60
N LYS A 57 6.54 -10.62 17.89
CA LYS A 57 6.47 -11.88 18.65
C LYS A 57 5.04 -12.39 18.93
N ASN A 58 4.04 -11.50 18.83
CA ASN A 58 2.65 -11.83 19.14
C ASN A 58 1.92 -12.24 17.87
N ASN A 59 1.61 -13.51 17.72
CA ASN A 59 0.71 -13.97 16.66
C ASN A 59 -0.73 -14.02 17.23
N LEU A 60 -1.51 -12.98 16.96
CA LEU A 60 -2.95 -12.97 17.23
C LEU A 60 -3.61 -13.69 16.05
N GLY A 61 -4.05 -14.93 16.27
CA GLY A 61 -4.82 -15.65 15.25
C GLY A 61 -6.07 -14.88 14.83
N ILE A 62 -6.55 -15.13 13.61
CA ILE A 62 -7.84 -14.60 13.14
C ILE A 62 -8.97 -15.56 13.51
N PRO A 63 -10.23 -15.10 13.63
CA PRO A 63 -11.39 -15.98 13.81
C PRO A 63 -11.47 -17.04 12.72
N LYS A 64 -11.90 -18.25 13.07
CA LYS A 64 -11.79 -19.46 12.22
C LYS A 64 -12.56 -19.37 10.89
N GLU A 65 -13.57 -18.53 10.83
CA GLU A 65 -14.39 -18.31 9.64
C GLU A 65 -13.64 -17.49 8.55
N TYR A 66 -12.58 -16.78 8.93
CA TYR A 66 -11.76 -16.01 7.99
C TYR A 66 -10.60 -16.84 7.45
N GLN A 67 -10.28 -16.65 6.20
CA GLN A 67 -9.15 -17.28 5.53
C GLN A 67 -8.15 -16.25 5.04
N LEU A 68 -6.93 -16.30 5.55
CA LEU A 68 -5.82 -15.50 5.05
C LEU A 68 -5.21 -16.19 3.83
N LYS A 69 -5.03 -15.45 2.75
CA LYS A 69 -4.47 -15.94 1.48
C LYS A 69 -3.38 -15.00 0.98
N LYS A 70 -2.28 -15.58 0.51
CA LYS A 70 -1.29 -14.86 -0.30
C LYS A 70 -1.82 -14.71 -1.72
N VAL A 71 -1.54 -13.56 -2.34
CA VAL A 71 -1.89 -13.29 -3.74
C VAL A 71 -0.75 -13.81 -4.62
N ASP A 72 -0.84 -15.08 -4.98
CA ASP A 72 0.05 -15.76 -5.92
C ASP A 72 -0.63 -15.97 -7.30
N ASP A 73 0.06 -16.64 -8.22
CA ASP A 73 -0.47 -16.93 -9.56
C ASP A 73 -1.79 -17.73 -9.52
N ILE A 74 -1.91 -18.68 -8.60
CA ILE A 74 -3.12 -19.49 -8.47
C ILE A 74 -4.27 -18.63 -7.99
N PHE A 75 -4.04 -17.84 -6.95
CA PHE A 75 -5.04 -16.92 -6.41
C PHE A 75 -5.47 -15.87 -7.44
N TRP A 76 -4.50 -15.29 -8.16
CA TRP A 76 -4.78 -14.31 -9.21
C TRP A 76 -5.63 -14.86 -10.34
N ASN A 77 -5.37 -16.09 -10.80
CA ASN A 77 -6.19 -16.75 -11.80
C ASN A 77 -7.63 -16.94 -11.29
N MET A 78 -7.81 -17.42 -10.06
CA MET A 78 -9.15 -17.54 -9.46
C MET A 78 -9.86 -16.19 -9.37
N LEU A 79 -9.14 -15.13 -9.02
CA LEU A 79 -9.66 -13.76 -8.95
C LEU A 79 -10.11 -13.25 -10.31
N THR A 80 -9.33 -13.50 -11.37
CA THR A 80 -9.68 -13.07 -12.74
C THR A 80 -10.78 -13.90 -13.37
N GLU A 81 -11.01 -15.12 -12.90
CA GLU A 81 -12.14 -15.98 -13.28
C GLU A 81 -13.45 -15.61 -12.54
N GLY A 82 -13.46 -14.60 -11.68
CA GLY A 82 -14.65 -14.18 -10.94
C GLY A 82 -15.07 -15.17 -9.84
N LYS A 83 -14.11 -15.87 -9.22
CA LYS A 83 -14.38 -16.84 -8.15
C LYS A 83 -14.69 -16.19 -6.81
N PHE A 84 -14.44 -14.88 -6.66
CA PHE A 84 -14.64 -14.18 -5.40
C PHE A 84 -15.60 -13.01 -5.55
N GLU A 85 -16.39 -12.78 -4.53
CA GLU A 85 -17.12 -11.52 -4.41
C GLU A 85 -16.17 -10.39 -3.99
N ASN A 86 -16.49 -9.16 -4.42
CA ASN A 86 -15.72 -7.96 -4.11
C ASN A 86 -14.26 -8.02 -4.61
N GLU A 87 -14.04 -8.63 -5.75
CA GLU A 87 -12.69 -8.81 -6.31
C GLU A 87 -11.98 -7.50 -6.65
N ASP A 88 -12.74 -6.46 -7.02
CA ASP A 88 -12.21 -5.12 -7.30
C ASP A 88 -11.54 -4.47 -6.09
N PHE A 89 -11.91 -4.90 -4.87
CA PHE A 89 -11.28 -4.45 -3.64
C PHE A 89 -9.78 -4.74 -3.57
N LEU A 90 -9.34 -5.79 -4.26
CA LEU A 90 -7.93 -6.15 -4.45
C LEU A 90 -7.39 -5.75 -5.81
N LYS A 91 -8.12 -6.04 -6.90
CA LYS A 91 -7.65 -5.80 -8.27
C LYS A 91 -7.29 -4.33 -8.52
N VAL A 92 -8.17 -3.41 -8.12
CA VAL A 92 -7.97 -1.97 -8.35
C VAL A 92 -6.69 -1.52 -7.67
N ARG A 93 -6.51 -1.81 -6.38
CA ARG A 93 -5.30 -1.42 -5.63
C ARG A 93 -4.01 -1.95 -6.23
N LEU A 94 -4.04 -3.21 -6.64
CA LEU A 94 -2.87 -3.84 -7.23
C LEU A 94 -2.53 -3.22 -8.58
N LEU A 95 -3.53 -3.01 -9.45
CA LEU A 95 -3.32 -2.51 -10.80
C LEU A 95 -3.14 -0.98 -10.88
N GLU A 96 -3.61 -0.22 -9.89
CA GLU A 96 -3.28 1.20 -9.75
C GLU A 96 -1.81 1.41 -9.37
N SER A 97 -1.24 0.49 -8.60
CA SER A 97 0.15 0.54 -8.14
C SER A 97 1.13 -0.06 -9.15
N TRP A 98 0.71 -1.08 -9.90
CA TRP A 98 1.53 -1.86 -10.81
C TRP A 98 0.86 -1.99 -12.17
N TYR A 99 1.62 -1.85 -13.26
CA TYR A 99 1.08 -1.92 -14.63
C TYR A 99 0.47 -3.28 -14.98
N SER A 100 0.84 -4.34 -14.25
CA SER A 100 0.35 -5.69 -14.47
C SER A 100 0.59 -6.56 -13.23
N PHE A 101 -0.14 -7.69 -13.16
CA PHE A 101 0.13 -8.71 -12.14
C PHE A 101 1.53 -9.31 -12.27
N GLU A 102 2.06 -9.43 -13.49
CA GLU A 102 3.42 -9.93 -13.73
C GLU A 102 4.48 -8.99 -13.15
N GLU A 103 4.30 -7.69 -13.27
CA GLU A 103 5.18 -6.72 -12.64
C GLU A 103 5.07 -6.77 -11.12
N PHE A 104 3.83 -6.79 -10.60
CA PHE A 104 3.54 -6.92 -9.18
C PHE A 104 4.28 -8.10 -8.55
N LYS A 105 4.10 -9.33 -9.07
CA LYS A 105 4.66 -10.54 -8.46
C LYS A 105 6.20 -10.58 -8.44
N ASN A 106 6.83 -9.85 -9.36
CA ASN A 106 8.29 -9.75 -9.42
C ASN A 106 8.87 -8.70 -8.46
N LYS A 107 8.07 -7.75 -8.00
CA LYS A 107 8.53 -6.60 -7.22
C LYS A 107 7.82 -6.41 -5.89
N SER A 108 6.73 -7.14 -5.66
CA SER A 108 5.85 -6.88 -4.53
C SER A 108 5.22 -8.14 -3.94
N ILE A 109 4.48 -7.94 -2.87
CA ILE A 109 3.79 -8.96 -2.08
C ILE A 109 2.38 -8.44 -1.78
N ALA A 110 1.40 -9.34 -1.75
CA ALA A 110 0.07 -9.00 -1.26
C ALA A 110 -0.57 -10.19 -0.52
N TYR A 111 -1.44 -9.82 0.40
CA TYR A 111 -2.28 -10.73 1.17
C TYR A 111 -3.72 -10.24 1.17
N CYS A 112 -4.66 -11.15 1.29
CA CYS A 112 -6.06 -10.81 1.52
C CYS A 112 -6.70 -11.75 2.53
N ILE A 113 -7.82 -11.31 3.08
CA ILE A 113 -8.69 -12.11 3.95
C ILE A 113 -10.01 -12.35 3.22
N ILE A 114 -10.45 -13.60 3.25
CA ILE A 114 -11.71 -14.06 2.67
C ILE A 114 -12.65 -14.54 3.76
N LEU A 115 -13.92 -14.17 3.63
CA LEU A 115 -15.04 -14.71 4.39
C LEU A 115 -16.14 -15.09 3.41
N ASP A 116 -16.63 -16.32 3.47
CA ASP A 116 -17.73 -16.81 2.62
C ASP A 116 -17.58 -16.45 1.14
N ASN A 117 -16.38 -16.65 0.60
CA ASN A 117 -15.98 -16.35 -0.78
C ASN A 117 -15.90 -14.84 -1.14
N ARG A 118 -16.01 -13.95 -0.15
CA ARG A 118 -15.88 -12.51 -0.32
C ARG A 118 -14.54 -12.00 0.21
N ILE A 119 -13.86 -11.15 -0.56
CA ILE A 119 -12.65 -10.47 -0.10
C ILE A 119 -13.06 -9.32 0.83
N VAL A 120 -12.63 -9.39 2.10
CA VAL A 120 -13.06 -8.46 3.17
C VAL A 120 -11.92 -7.61 3.73
N ALA A 121 -10.67 -8.00 3.48
CA ALA A 121 -9.49 -7.20 3.82
C ALA A 121 -8.37 -7.48 2.84
N VAL A 122 -7.56 -6.47 2.56
CA VAL A 122 -6.43 -6.55 1.62
C VAL A 122 -5.23 -5.81 2.18
N MET A 123 -4.04 -6.30 1.85
CA MET A 123 -2.75 -5.65 2.10
C MET A 123 -1.90 -5.83 0.85
N VAL A 124 -1.44 -4.74 0.27
CA VAL A 124 -0.69 -4.73 -0.98
C VAL A 124 0.56 -3.89 -0.82
N GLY A 125 1.70 -4.42 -1.25
CA GLY A 125 2.90 -3.61 -1.47
C GLY A 125 2.70 -2.76 -2.72
N THR A 126 2.60 -1.45 -2.55
CA THR A 126 2.20 -0.50 -3.61
C THR A 126 3.38 0.09 -4.36
N ALA A 127 4.55 0.13 -3.75
CA ALA A 127 5.78 0.59 -4.38
C ALA A 127 6.98 -0.13 -3.79
N CYS A 128 8.02 -0.29 -4.59
CA CYS A 128 9.30 -0.84 -4.13
C CYS A 128 10.43 0.05 -4.64
N PHE A 129 11.21 0.61 -3.72
CA PHE A 129 12.43 1.36 -4.04
C PHE A 129 13.63 0.75 -3.31
N LYS A 130 14.60 0.27 -4.08
CA LYS A 130 15.69 -0.56 -3.57
C LYS A 130 15.11 -1.80 -2.89
N ASN A 131 15.24 -1.88 -1.56
CA ASN A 131 14.69 -2.95 -0.75
C ASN A 131 13.58 -2.50 0.21
N VAL A 132 13.09 -1.25 0.09
CA VAL A 132 11.96 -0.75 0.88
C VAL A 132 10.68 -0.91 0.09
N ILE A 133 9.69 -1.57 0.68
CA ILE A 133 8.37 -1.79 0.09
C ILE A 133 7.31 -1.03 0.89
N ALA A 134 6.65 -0.08 0.24
CA ALA A 134 5.53 0.66 0.81
C ALA A 134 4.26 -0.19 0.80
N ILE A 135 3.40 -0.02 1.80
CA ILE A 135 2.23 -0.86 2.03
C ILE A 135 0.96 -0.03 2.01
N ASP A 136 -0.06 -0.52 1.32
CA ASP A 136 -1.46 -0.12 1.53
C ASP A 136 -2.25 -1.26 2.16
N ILE A 137 -3.12 -0.93 3.11
CA ILE A 137 -3.96 -1.90 3.82
C ILE A 137 -5.36 -1.36 4.02
N GLU A 138 -6.36 -2.18 3.71
CA GLU A 138 -7.74 -1.84 4.02
C GLU A 138 -8.54 -3.06 4.48
N THR A 139 -9.49 -2.80 5.38
CA THR A 139 -10.46 -3.78 5.85
C THR A 139 -11.86 -3.17 5.75
N GLU A 140 -12.80 -3.89 5.14
CA GLU A 140 -14.21 -3.49 5.11
C GLU A 140 -14.70 -3.16 6.53
N GLU A 141 -15.43 -2.07 6.68
CA GLU A 141 -15.81 -1.49 7.98
C GLU A 141 -16.43 -2.51 8.94
N LYS A 142 -17.35 -3.34 8.46
CA LYS A 142 -18.04 -4.40 9.25
C LYS A 142 -17.11 -5.52 9.72
N HIS A 143 -15.90 -5.61 9.18
CA HIS A 143 -14.91 -6.63 9.52
C HIS A 143 -13.72 -6.09 10.31
N ARG A 144 -13.68 -4.77 10.58
CA ARG A 144 -12.62 -4.13 11.38
C ARG A 144 -12.62 -4.63 12.84
N ARG A 145 -11.51 -4.38 13.54
CA ARG A 145 -11.28 -4.72 14.96
C ARG A 145 -11.36 -6.23 15.28
N LYS A 146 -11.08 -7.08 14.29
CA LYS A 146 -11.03 -8.54 14.44
C LYS A 146 -9.62 -9.11 14.28
N GLY A 147 -8.58 -8.25 14.27
CA GLY A 147 -7.19 -8.66 14.10
C GLY A 147 -6.79 -9.00 12.66
N LEU A 148 -7.66 -8.77 11.65
CA LEU A 148 -7.41 -9.18 10.27
C LEU A 148 -6.22 -8.45 9.66
N ALA A 149 -6.15 -7.13 9.81
CA ALA A 149 -5.03 -6.31 9.34
C ALA A 149 -3.71 -6.76 9.97
N TYR A 150 -3.71 -7.01 11.28
CA TYR A 150 -2.54 -7.48 12.00
C TYR A 150 -2.05 -8.85 11.50
N ALA A 151 -2.97 -9.78 11.27
CA ALA A 151 -2.62 -11.10 10.75
C ALA A 151 -1.99 -11.02 9.35
N MET A 152 -2.54 -10.20 8.45
CA MET A 152 -1.93 -9.94 7.15
C MET A 152 -0.55 -9.30 7.29
N ALA A 153 -0.39 -8.34 8.21
CA ALA A 153 0.88 -7.65 8.44
C ALA A 153 1.97 -8.63 8.88
N ILE A 154 1.68 -9.59 9.77
CA ILE A 154 2.65 -10.61 10.21
C ILE A 154 3.15 -11.44 9.01
N GLU A 155 2.26 -11.94 8.17
CA GLU A 155 2.66 -12.75 7.00
C GLU A 155 3.39 -11.88 5.95
N PHE A 156 2.94 -10.66 5.73
CA PHE A 156 3.58 -9.72 4.83
C PHE A 156 5.02 -9.40 5.28
N ILE A 157 5.21 -9.04 6.56
CA ILE A 157 6.53 -8.78 7.16
C ILE A 157 7.42 -10.01 7.04
N ASN A 158 6.90 -11.20 7.37
CA ASN A 158 7.63 -12.45 7.29
C ASN A 158 8.15 -12.72 5.86
N ASP A 159 7.30 -12.51 4.86
CA ASP A 159 7.71 -12.67 3.46
C ASP A 159 8.67 -11.57 2.99
N CYS A 160 8.47 -10.33 3.43
CA CYS A 160 9.43 -9.25 3.16
C CYS A 160 10.82 -9.62 3.68
N LEU A 161 10.93 -9.99 4.95
CA LEU A 161 12.22 -10.31 5.57
C LEU A 161 12.90 -11.53 4.93
N LYS A 162 12.14 -12.56 4.51
CA LYS A 162 12.68 -13.69 3.75
C LYS A 162 13.26 -13.29 2.39
N ASN A 163 12.76 -12.22 1.79
CA ASN A 163 13.20 -11.69 0.51
C ASN A 163 14.12 -10.47 0.63
N GLU A 164 14.68 -10.23 1.82
CA GLU A 164 15.57 -9.10 2.13
C GLU A 164 14.91 -7.72 1.87
N LEU A 165 13.58 -7.66 1.95
CA LEU A 165 12.80 -6.44 1.82
C LEU A 165 12.49 -5.85 3.20
N ILE A 166 12.38 -4.53 3.27
CA ILE A 166 12.01 -3.76 4.45
C ILE A 166 10.61 -3.21 4.24
N PRO A 167 9.58 -3.73 4.93
CA PRO A 167 8.24 -3.19 4.84
C PRO A 167 8.18 -1.81 5.50
N GLN A 168 7.54 -0.86 4.81
CA GLN A 168 7.31 0.50 5.29
C GLN A 168 5.81 0.78 5.31
N TRP A 169 5.33 1.22 6.47
CA TRP A 169 3.98 1.71 6.67
C TRP A 169 4.01 3.23 6.83
N ASP A 170 3.33 3.93 5.95
CA ASP A 170 3.18 5.38 6.00
C ASP A 170 1.75 5.73 6.40
N CYS A 171 1.59 6.68 7.32
CA CYS A 171 0.28 7.14 7.75
C CYS A 171 0.31 8.63 8.12
N VAL A 172 -0.74 9.33 7.76
CA VAL A 172 -0.90 10.75 8.04
C VAL A 172 -1.39 11.00 9.47
N ASP A 173 -0.98 12.11 10.06
CA ASP A 173 -1.29 12.49 11.44
C ASP A 173 -2.81 12.64 11.69
N SER A 174 -3.56 13.02 10.65
CA SER A 174 -5.03 13.10 10.71
C SER A 174 -5.74 11.75 10.78
N ASN A 175 -5.04 10.62 10.55
CA ASN A 175 -5.60 9.27 10.61
C ASN A 175 -5.07 8.45 11.81
N PRO A 176 -5.53 8.72 13.05
CA PRO A 176 -5.04 8.04 14.25
C PRO A 176 -5.33 6.54 14.27
N ASN A 177 -6.27 6.04 13.45
CA ASN A 177 -6.53 4.62 13.35
C ASN A 177 -5.42 3.83 12.64
N SER A 178 -4.53 4.52 11.93
CA SER A 178 -3.44 3.90 11.18
C SER A 178 -2.15 3.74 11.98
N TYR A 179 -1.99 4.45 13.12
CA TYR A 179 -0.76 4.37 13.94
C TYR A 179 -0.98 4.04 15.43
N ASN A 180 -2.23 3.71 15.85
CA ASN A 180 -2.58 3.28 17.22
C ASN A 180 -2.78 1.77 17.34
#